data_38c8a4284ecfa60fd977a1a4ffd879d9
#
_entry.id   38c8a4284ecfa60fd977a1a4ffd879d9
#
_cell.length_a   1.000
_cell.length_b   1.000
_cell.length_c   1.000
_cell.angle_alpha   90.00
_cell.angle_beta   90.00
_cell.angle_gamma   90.00
#
_symmetry.space_group_name_H-M   'P 1'
#
loop_
_entity.id
_entity.type
_entity.pdbx_description
1 polymer ?
#
loop_
_entity_poly.entity_id
_entity_poly.type
_entity_poly.pdbx_seq_one_letter_code
_entity_poly.pdbx_strand_id
1 'polypeptide(L)'
;MAEASVAETRGTVAGGETAPGGASLSARRRNSRLTVLSGPSGVGKSTVVAELRRHRPEIWISVSVTTRRPRPGEVNGREYYFVDTAEFDRMVRAGELLEWAEFAGNKYGTPAEPVRKRIEQGLPTLLEIDLAGARQVRDSMKDDALLVFLKPPSWEELVRRLTGRGTEPPDVVERRLIAARDELAAAGEFDVLLVNTSVDEVCRQMVTLIVSSVNQ
;
A
#
# COMPACT_ATOMS: atom_id res chain seq x y z
N MET A 1 24.55 21.77 61.39
CA MET A 1 23.31 20.96 61.38
C MET A 1 22.23 21.69 60.62
N ALA A 2 21.95 21.29 59.45
CA ALA A 2 20.69 21.59 58.71
C ALA A 2 20.65 20.63 57.52
N GLU A 3 19.77 19.65 57.58
CA GLU A 3 19.47 18.69 56.53
C GLU A 3 18.69 19.39 55.42
N ALA A 4 19.12 19.26 54.17
CA ALA A 4 18.38 19.69 53.01
C ALA A 4 17.73 18.46 52.34
N SER A 5 16.42 18.41 52.42
CA SER A 5 15.51 17.44 51.79
C SER A 5 15.56 17.60 50.24
N VAL A 6 15.88 16.50 49.54
CA VAL A 6 15.79 16.45 48.09
C VAL A 6 14.37 15.98 47.69
N ALA A 7 13.61 16.83 47.05
CA ALA A 7 12.33 16.49 46.47
C ALA A 7 12.54 15.88 45.08
N GLU A 8 12.18 14.61 44.93
CA GLU A 8 12.07 13.93 43.62
C GLU A 8 10.88 14.44 42.83
N THR A 9 11.14 15.13 41.73
CA THR A 9 10.11 15.48 40.73
C THR A 9 10.03 14.35 39.70
N ARG A 10 8.98 13.54 39.78
CA ARG A 10 8.60 12.59 38.74
C ARG A 10 8.08 13.37 37.53
N GLY A 11 8.87 13.45 36.47
CA GLY A 11 8.46 13.95 35.16
C GLY A 11 7.68 12.89 34.39
N THR A 12 6.39 13.10 34.23
CA THR A 12 5.54 12.31 33.35
C THR A 12 5.83 12.72 31.92
N VAL A 13 6.47 11.88 31.12
CA VAL A 13 6.70 12.11 29.70
C VAL A 13 5.48 11.58 28.93
N ALA A 14 4.52 12.46 28.64
CA ALA A 14 3.48 12.23 27.66
C ALA A 14 3.97 12.72 26.30
N GLY A 15 4.67 11.87 25.57
CA GLY A 15 5.05 12.09 24.19
C GLY A 15 3.95 11.63 23.25
N GLY A 16 2.97 12.47 23.00
CA GLY A 16 2.02 12.29 21.89
C GLY A 16 2.63 12.90 20.64
N GLU A 17 3.15 12.10 19.75
CA GLU A 17 3.57 12.51 18.41
C GLU A 17 2.32 12.83 17.58
N THR A 18 1.98 14.11 17.46
CA THR A 18 0.98 14.61 16.52
C THR A 18 1.66 14.93 15.19
N ALA A 19 1.36 14.14 14.15
CA ALA A 19 1.69 14.51 12.79
C ALA A 19 0.93 15.80 12.39
N PRO A 20 1.52 16.72 11.62
CA PRO A 20 0.88 18.00 11.30
C PRO A 20 -0.36 17.78 10.43
N GLY A 21 -1.53 18.11 10.95
CA GLY A 21 -2.75 18.33 10.19
C GLY A 21 -3.66 17.14 9.93
N GLY A 22 -3.66 16.08 10.76
CA GLY A 22 -4.54 14.93 10.56
C GLY A 22 -5.06 14.34 11.87
N ALA A 23 -6.17 13.60 11.78
CA ALA A 23 -6.70 12.79 12.85
C ALA A 23 -5.61 11.82 13.39
N SER A 24 -5.69 11.46 14.69
CA SER A 24 -4.73 10.50 15.27
C SER A 24 -4.78 9.16 14.51
N LEU A 25 -3.68 8.41 14.49
CA LEU A 25 -3.62 7.07 13.87
C LEU A 25 -4.79 6.17 14.28
N SER A 26 -5.24 6.25 15.53
CA SER A 26 -6.38 5.51 16.04
C SER A 26 -7.72 5.99 15.45
N ALA A 27 -7.85 7.28 15.15
CA ALA A 27 -9.04 7.83 14.51
C ALA A 27 -9.08 7.49 13.01
N ARG A 28 -7.94 7.56 12.31
CA ARG A 28 -7.85 7.13 10.91
C ARG A 28 -8.17 5.66 10.73
N ARG A 29 -7.66 4.78 11.60
CA ARG A 29 -7.98 3.34 11.58
C ARG A 29 -9.46 3.05 11.79
N ARG A 30 -10.19 3.91 12.52
CA ARG A 30 -11.60 3.71 12.80
C ARG A 30 -12.54 4.17 11.70
N ASN A 31 -12.11 5.13 10.86
CA ASN A 31 -12.97 5.72 9.84
C ASN A 31 -12.61 5.32 8.41
N SER A 32 -11.50 4.59 8.23
CA SER A 32 -11.04 4.22 6.89
C SER A 32 -11.95 3.15 6.28
N ARG A 33 -12.46 3.41 5.11
CA ARG A 33 -13.31 2.49 4.33
C ARG A 33 -12.52 1.71 3.29
N LEU A 34 -11.30 2.12 3.02
CA LEU A 34 -10.39 1.57 2.02
C LEU A 34 -9.03 1.30 2.64
N THR A 35 -8.46 0.13 2.41
CA THR A 35 -7.07 -0.14 2.75
C THR A 35 -6.21 -0.17 1.50
N VAL A 36 -5.09 0.52 1.53
CA VAL A 36 -4.10 0.57 0.45
C VAL A 36 -2.82 -0.12 0.92
N LEU A 37 -2.36 -1.13 0.19
CA LEU A 37 -1.07 -1.77 0.40
C LEU A 37 -0.08 -1.26 -0.64
N SER A 38 0.98 -0.63 -0.18
CA SER A 38 2.09 -0.18 -1.02
C SER A 38 3.45 -0.63 -0.44
N GLY A 39 4.53 -0.30 -1.11
CA GLY A 39 5.89 -0.66 -0.71
C GLY A 39 6.76 -0.96 -1.93
N PRO A 40 8.08 -1.13 -1.74
CA PRO A 40 9.00 -1.22 -2.85
C PRO A 40 8.80 -2.44 -3.75
N SER A 41 9.24 -2.30 -4.99
CA SER A 41 9.30 -3.44 -5.91
C SER A 41 10.10 -4.58 -5.27
N GLY A 42 9.61 -5.82 -5.40
CA GLY A 42 10.28 -7.01 -4.84
C GLY A 42 10.03 -7.25 -3.34
N VAL A 43 9.33 -6.37 -2.63
CA VAL A 43 9.04 -6.55 -1.19
C VAL A 43 8.09 -7.72 -0.89
N GLY A 44 7.28 -8.17 -1.88
CA GLY A 44 6.36 -9.30 -1.74
C GLY A 44 4.88 -8.91 -1.62
N LYS A 45 4.47 -7.70 -2.03
CA LYS A 45 3.06 -7.26 -2.04
C LYS A 45 2.16 -8.28 -2.72
N SER A 46 2.46 -8.66 -3.96
CA SER A 46 1.62 -9.57 -4.75
C SER A 46 1.53 -10.98 -4.15
N THR A 47 2.55 -11.41 -3.40
CA THR A 47 2.50 -12.68 -2.65
C THR A 47 1.50 -12.59 -1.50
N VAL A 48 1.54 -11.50 -0.72
CA VAL A 48 0.58 -11.22 0.36
C VAL A 48 -0.84 -11.14 -0.19
N VAL A 49 -1.03 -10.40 -1.29
CA VAL A 49 -2.33 -10.25 -1.95
C VAL A 49 -2.88 -11.57 -2.49
N ALA A 50 -2.02 -12.42 -3.09
CA ALA A 50 -2.42 -13.74 -3.55
C ALA A 50 -2.86 -14.64 -2.38
N GLU A 51 -2.16 -14.57 -1.24
CA GLU A 51 -2.50 -15.32 -0.04
C GLU A 51 -3.83 -14.84 0.57
N LEU A 52 -4.02 -13.52 0.67
CA LEU A 52 -5.30 -12.94 1.12
C LEU A 52 -6.45 -13.36 0.21
N ARG A 53 -6.27 -13.29 -1.12
CA ARG A 53 -7.31 -13.70 -2.09
C ARG A 53 -7.72 -15.16 -1.93
N ARG A 54 -6.77 -16.04 -1.57
CA ARG A 54 -7.02 -17.48 -1.41
C ARG A 54 -7.75 -17.80 -0.11
N HIS A 55 -7.40 -17.15 1.00
CA HIS A 55 -7.86 -17.50 2.34
C HIS A 55 -8.92 -16.57 2.92
N ARG A 56 -9.14 -15.40 2.32
CA ARG A 56 -10.05 -14.35 2.82
C ARG A 56 -10.92 -13.80 1.69
N PRO A 57 -11.81 -14.64 1.11
CA PRO A 57 -12.63 -14.26 -0.06
C PRO A 57 -13.61 -13.12 0.24
N GLU A 58 -13.88 -12.82 1.52
CA GLU A 58 -14.68 -11.67 1.94
C GLU A 58 -13.96 -10.32 1.69
N ILE A 59 -12.62 -10.31 1.63
CA ILE A 59 -11.85 -9.11 1.27
C ILE A 59 -11.85 -8.96 -0.25
N TRP A 60 -12.52 -7.93 -0.72
CA TRP A 60 -12.45 -7.61 -2.14
C TRP A 60 -11.15 -6.91 -2.46
N ILE A 61 -10.39 -7.46 -3.41
CA ILE A 61 -9.13 -6.90 -3.89
C ILE A 61 -9.38 -6.32 -5.27
N SER A 62 -9.08 -5.03 -5.44
CA SER A 62 -9.28 -4.35 -6.72
C SER A 62 -8.47 -5.01 -7.84
N VAL A 63 -9.04 -4.97 -9.05
CA VAL A 63 -8.36 -5.36 -10.29
C VAL A 63 -8.00 -4.09 -11.03
N SER A 64 -6.71 -3.84 -11.20
CA SER A 64 -6.21 -2.66 -11.91
C SER A 64 -6.35 -2.80 -13.42
N VAL A 65 -6.49 -1.68 -14.12
CA VAL A 65 -6.37 -1.60 -15.58
C VAL A 65 -4.91 -1.34 -15.96
N THR A 66 -4.45 -1.90 -17.07
CA THR A 66 -3.08 -1.69 -17.57
C THR A 66 -3.00 -1.71 -19.08
N THR A 67 -2.04 -0.94 -19.63
CA THR A 67 -1.67 -0.99 -21.05
C THR A 67 -0.62 -2.06 -21.36
N ARG A 68 -0.08 -2.74 -20.33
CA ARG A 68 0.86 -3.83 -20.50
C ARG A 68 0.14 -5.04 -21.14
N ARG A 69 0.82 -5.69 -22.08
CA ARG A 69 0.32 -6.95 -22.65
C ARG A 69 0.24 -8.04 -21.57
N PRO A 70 -0.79 -8.92 -21.64
CA PRO A 70 -0.89 -10.06 -20.73
C PRO A 70 0.35 -10.95 -20.80
N ARG A 71 0.77 -11.48 -19.65
CA ARG A 71 1.77 -12.55 -19.58
C ARG A 71 1.10 -13.91 -19.78
N PRO A 72 1.84 -14.97 -20.12
CA PRO A 72 1.29 -16.32 -20.17
C PRO A 72 0.57 -16.67 -18.85
N GLY A 73 -0.69 -17.11 -18.96
CA GLY A 73 -1.51 -17.49 -17.80
C GLY A 73 -2.30 -16.37 -17.15
N GLU A 74 -2.06 -15.09 -17.51
CA GLU A 74 -2.90 -13.97 -17.04
C GLU A 74 -4.21 -13.90 -17.83
N VAL A 75 -5.31 -13.64 -17.12
CA VAL A 75 -6.67 -13.58 -17.67
C VAL A 75 -7.24 -12.18 -17.46
N ASN A 76 -7.82 -11.62 -18.53
CA ASN A 76 -8.47 -10.31 -18.46
C ASN A 76 -9.59 -10.30 -17.43
N GLY A 77 -9.60 -9.29 -16.56
CA GLY A 77 -10.57 -9.13 -15.48
C GLY A 77 -10.23 -9.92 -14.21
N ARG A 78 -9.15 -10.72 -14.20
CA ARG A 78 -8.68 -11.46 -13.01
C ARG A 78 -7.39 -10.88 -12.45
N GLU A 79 -6.31 -10.85 -13.24
CA GLU A 79 -5.04 -10.22 -12.84
C GLU A 79 -5.07 -8.72 -13.12
N TYR A 80 -5.51 -8.35 -14.32
CA TYR A 80 -5.68 -6.98 -14.78
C TYR A 80 -6.84 -6.89 -15.78
N TYR A 81 -7.39 -5.70 -15.96
CA TYR A 81 -8.09 -5.31 -17.16
C TYR A 81 -7.06 -4.82 -18.18
N PHE A 82 -6.81 -5.59 -19.23
CA PHE A 82 -5.85 -5.24 -20.27
C PHE A 82 -6.54 -4.40 -21.34
N VAL A 83 -6.07 -3.16 -21.50
CA VAL A 83 -6.60 -2.19 -22.47
C VAL A 83 -5.47 -1.63 -23.33
N ASP A 84 -5.79 -1.02 -24.45
CA ASP A 84 -4.82 -0.24 -25.21
C ASP A 84 -4.59 1.16 -24.60
N THR A 85 -3.58 1.87 -25.09
CA THR A 85 -3.22 3.19 -24.59
C THR A 85 -4.34 4.22 -24.84
N ALA A 86 -5.04 4.11 -25.95
CA ALA A 86 -6.11 5.06 -26.29
C ALA A 86 -7.29 4.94 -25.32
N GLU A 87 -7.70 3.73 -24.97
CA GLU A 87 -8.73 3.47 -23.99
C GLU A 87 -8.28 3.90 -22.58
N PHE A 88 -7.04 3.59 -22.18
CA PHE A 88 -6.53 4.06 -20.89
C PHE A 88 -6.57 5.58 -20.78
N ASP A 89 -6.11 6.29 -21.82
CA ASP A 89 -6.09 7.76 -21.85
C ASP A 89 -7.52 8.33 -21.86
N ARG A 90 -8.48 7.63 -22.48
CA ARG A 90 -9.90 7.98 -22.41
C ARG A 90 -10.38 7.88 -20.95
N MET A 91 -10.06 6.79 -20.25
CA MET A 91 -10.45 6.58 -18.84
C MET A 91 -9.86 7.67 -17.93
N VAL A 92 -8.60 8.05 -18.15
CA VAL A 92 -7.96 9.16 -17.40
C VAL A 92 -8.72 10.47 -17.62
N ARG A 93 -8.99 10.84 -18.89
CA ARG A 93 -9.72 12.09 -19.21
C ARG A 93 -11.15 12.11 -18.69
N ALA A 94 -11.78 10.94 -18.61
CA ALA A 94 -13.14 10.80 -18.09
C ALA A 94 -13.21 10.75 -16.56
N GLY A 95 -12.06 10.73 -15.84
CA GLY A 95 -12.03 10.62 -14.38
C GLY A 95 -12.53 9.26 -13.86
N GLU A 96 -12.41 8.21 -14.68
CA GLU A 96 -12.85 6.86 -14.35
C GLU A 96 -11.86 6.10 -13.48
N LEU A 97 -10.63 6.64 -13.28
CA LEU A 97 -9.60 6.04 -12.44
C LEU A 97 -9.52 6.76 -11.10
N LEU A 98 -9.41 6.01 -10.02
CA LEU A 98 -9.17 6.50 -8.67
C LEU A 98 -7.75 7.06 -8.51
N GLU A 99 -6.82 6.35 -9.10
CA GLU A 99 -5.39 6.70 -9.24
C GLU A 99 -4.84 6.07 -10.52
N TRP A 100 -3.73 6.60 -11.01
CA TRP A 100 -2.97 5.98 -12.10
C TRP A 100 -1.50 6.41 -12.07
N ALA A 101 -0.63 5.55 -12.59
CA ALA A 101 0.79 5.81 -12.72
C ALA A 101 1.37 5.16 -13.96
N GLU A 102 2.53 5.64 -14.39
CA GLU A 102 3.32 4.99 -15.43
C GLU A 102 4.53 4.28 -14.79
N PHE A 103 4.70 3.03 -15.14
CA PHE A 103 5.82 2.23 -14.67
C PHE A 103 6.37 1.36 -15.81
N ALA A 104 7.69 1.44 -16.03
CA ALA A 104 8.40 0.67 -17.06
C ALA A 104 7.75 0.78 -18.46
N GLY A 105 7.30 2.00 -18.84
CA GLY A 105 6.70 2.30 -20.14
C GLY A 105 5.26 1.78 -20.31
N ASN A 106 4.62 1.33 -19.24
CA ASN A 106 3.21 0.94 -19.24
C ASN A 106 2.44 1.74 -18.21
N LYS A 107 1.16 1.97 -18.48
CA LYS A 107 0.25 2.64 -17.57
C LYS A 107 -0.52 1.63 -16.74
N TYR A 108 -0.77 1.98 -15.49
CA TYR A 108 -1.54 1.21 -14.52
C TYR A 108 -2.49 2.13 -13.79
N GLY A 109 -3.67 1.69 -13.47
CA GLY A 109 -4.63 2.51 -12.71
C GLY A 109 -5.72 1.66 -12.09
N THR A 110 -6.37 2.20 -11.07
CA THR A 110 -7.47 1.55 -10.37
C THR A 110 -8.80 2.13 -10.83
N PRO A 111 -9.73 1.34 -11.42
CA PRO A 111 -11.07 1.81 -11.74
C PRO A 111 -11.80 2.32 -10.50
N ALA A 112 -12.30 3.56 -10.56
CA ALA A 112 -12.87 4.25 -9.40
C ALA A 112 -14.25 3.71 -8.99
N GLU A 113 -15.11 3.40 -9.98
CA GLU A 113 -16.50 3.00 -9.72
C GLU A 113 -16.61 1.71 -8.88
N PRO A 114 -15.92 0.60 -9.19
CA PRO A 114 -15.99 -0.61 -8.38
C PRO A 114 -15.52 -0.38 -6.94
N VAL A 115 -14.49 0.44 -6.73
CA VAL A 115 -13.98 0.78 -5.38
C VAL A 115 -15.02 1.56 -4.60
N ARG A 116 -15.58 2.63 -5.18
CA ARG A 116 -16.61 3.46 -4.54
C ARG A 116 -17.83 2.64 -4.13
N LYS A 117 -18.32 1.79 -5.03
CA LYS A 117 -19.45 0.90 -4.76
C LYS A 117 -19.20 -0.04 -3.58
N ARG A 118 -18.00 -0.59 -3.45
CA ARG A 118 -17.63 -1.46 -2.31
C ARG A 118 -17.57 -0.68 -1.01
N ILE A 119 -16.99 0.51 -1.03
CA ILE A 119 -16.93 1.40 0.13
C ILE A 119 -18.34 1.78 0.59
N GLU A 120 -19.23 2.16 -0.33
CA GLU A 120 -20.62 2.49 -0.03
C GLU A 120 -21.39 1.33 0.61
N GLN A 121 -21.07 0.11 0.21
CA GLN A 121 -21.64 -1.12 0.77
C GLN A 121 -21.01 -1.52 2.14
N GLY A 122 -20.01 -0.79 2.62
CA GLY A 122 -19.29 -1.13 3.85
C GLY A 122 -18.50 -2.45 3.74
N LEU A 123 -18.05 -2.82 2.54
CA LEU A 123 -17.35 -4.09 2.32
C LEU A 123 -15.83 -3.91 2.43
N PRO A 124 -15.12 -4.89 3.05
CA PRO A 124 -13.68 -4.88 3.17
C PRO A 124 -12.99 -4.78 1.81
N THR A 125 -12.24 -3.69 1.60
CA THR A 125 -11.68 -3.34 0.30
C THR A 125 -10.18 -3.09 0.40
N LEU A 126 -9.39 -3.74 -0.47
CA LEU A 126 -7.94 -3.62 -0.55
C LEU A 126 -7.50 -3.21 -1.96
N LEU A 127 -6.61 -2.20 -2.04
CA LEU A 127 -5.85 -1.86 -3.23
C LEU A 127 -4.39 -2.28 -3.06
N GLU A 128 -3.78 -2.87 -4.11
CA GLU A 128 -2.33 -3.05 -4.25
C GLU A 128 -1.84 -2.09 -5.31
N ILE A 129 -1.14 -1.02 -4.91
CA ILE A 129 -0.65 0.04 -5.79
C ILE A 129 0.78 0.47 -5.44
N ASP A 130 1.40 1.25 -6.30
CA ASP A 130 2.72 1.84 -6.06
C ASP A 130 2.64 3.10 -5.18
N LEU A 131 3.80 3.72 -4.93
CA LEU A 131 3.91 4.93 -4.13
C LEU A 131 3.16 6.12 -4.76
N ALA A 132 3.25 6.28 -6.08
CA ALA A 132 2.61 7.40 -6.77
C ALA A 132 1.08 7.28 -6.70
N GLY A 133 0.54 6.09 -6.90
CA GLY A 133 -0.89 5.80 -6.72
C GLY A 133 -1.34 5.99 -5.27
N ALA A 134 -0.54 5.54 -4.28
CA ALA A 134 -0.86 5.72 -2.87
C ALA A 134 -0.99 7.20 -2.48
N ARG A 135 -0.12 8.07 -3.00
CA ARG A 135 -0.21 9.53 -2.80
C ARG A 135 -1.49 10.11 -3.40
N GLN A 136 -1.86 9.70 -4.63
CA GLN A 136 -3.11 10.14 -5.26
C GLN A 136 -4.35 9.71 -4.45
N VAL A 137 -4.35 8.48 -3.93
CA VAL A 137 -5.43 8.00 -3.05
C VAL A 137 -5.46 8.81 -1.75
N ARG A 138 -4.30 9.11 -1.16
CA ARG A 138 -4.22 9.99 0.02
C ARG A 138 -4.87 11.34 -0.23
N ASP A 139 -4.54 11.98 -1.35
CA ASP A 139 -5.03 13.31 -1.68
C ASP A 139 -6.54 13.33 -1.96
N SER A 140 -7.04 12.29 -2.64
CA SER A 140 -8.45 12.20 -3.04
C SER A 140 -9.37 11.68 -1.94
N MET A 141 -8.92 10.73 -1.12
CA MET A 141 -9.76 10.04 -0.12
C MET A 141 -9.44 10.44 1.33
N LYS A 142 -8.32 11.10 1.57
CA LYS A 142 -7.93 11.60 2.90
C LYS A 142 -8.08 10.54 4.00
N ASP A 143 -8.93 10.79 4.99
CA ASP A 143 -9.13 9.92 6.15
C ASP A 143 -9.99 8.67 5.84
N ASP A 144 -10.63 8.60 4.67
CA ASP A 144 -11.37 7.42 4.22
C ASP A 144 -10.44 6.29 3.72
N ALA A 145 -9.13 6.55 3.54
CA ALA A 145 -8.14 5.56 3.15
C ALA A 145 -7.08 5.34 4.24
N LEU A 146 -6.86 4.08 4.61
CA LEU A 146 -5.75 3.63 5.45
C LEU A 146 -4.59 3.18 4.56
N LEU A 147 -3.48 3.90 4.57
CA LEU A 147 -2.30 3.57 3.80
C LEU A 147 -1.33 2.71 4.59
N VAL A 148 -1.06 1.51 4.10
CA VAL A 148 -0.18 0.51 4.70
C VAL A 148 1.06 0.34 3.82
N PHE A 149 2.24 0.53 4.39
CA PHE A 149 3.50 0.32 3.70
C PHE A 149 4.15 -1.00 4.12
N LEU A 150 4.42 -1.86 3.16
CA LEU A 150 5.14 -3.10 3.37
C LEU A 150 6.64 -2.88 3.20
N LYS A 151 7.41 -3.12 4.28
CA LYS A 151 8.86 -3.03 4.29
C LYS A 151 9.50 -4.41 4.18
N PRO A 152 10.67 -4.54 3.54
CA PRO A 152 11.48 -5.74 3.67
C PRO A 152 12.04 -5.84 5.10
N PRO A 153 12.46 -7.03 5.56
CA PRO A 153 13.15 -7.20 6.84
C PRO A 153 14.46 -6.42 6.90
N SER A 154 15.20 -6.37 5.78
CA SER A 154 16.40 -5.55 5.62
C SER A 154 16.59 -5.12 4.16
N TRP A 155 17.52 -4.18 3.94
CA TRP A 155 17.92 -3.77 2.59
C TRP A 155 18.56 -4.92 1.80
N GLU A 156 19.42 -5.70 2.45
CA GLU A 156 20.10 -6.86 1.85
C GLU A 156 19.12 -7.91 1.36
N GLU A 157 18.05 -8.16 2.13
CA GLU A 157 16.99 -9.07 1.75
C GLU A 157 16.22 -8.56 0.50
N LEU A 158 15.94 -7.27 0.43
CA LEU A 158 15.31 -6.67 -0.74
C LEU A 158 16.23 -6.77 -1.98
N VAL A 159 17.51 -6.46 -1.82
CA VAL A 159 18.51 -6.62 -2.89
C VAL A 159 18.53 -8.06 -3.38
N ARG A 160 18.60 -9.04 -2.46
CA ARG A 160 18.59 -10.47 -2.81
C ARG A 160 17.33 -10.85 -3.61
N ARG A 161 16.16 -10.35 -3.23
CA ARG A 161 14.89 -10.62 -3.96
C ARG A 161 14.85 -9.96 -5.33
N LEU A 162 15.43 -8.77 -5.48
CA LEU A 162 15.48 -8.04 -6.74
C LEU A 162 16.50 -8.63 -7.72
N THR A 163 17.64 -9.12 -7.22
CA THR A 163 18.72 -9.70 -8.05
C THR A 163 18.56 -11.21 -8.26
N GLY A 164 17.85 -11.89 -7.38
CA GLY A 164 17.83 -13.37 -7.30
C GLY A 164 17.17 -14.09 -8.47
N ARG A 165 16.54 -13.38 -9.42
CA ARG A 165 16.01 -13.98 -10.64
C ARG A 165 17.06 -14.15 -11.74
N GLY A 166 18.22 -13.49 -11.64
CA GLY A 166 19.37 -13.65 -12.53
C GLY A 166 19.14 -13.39 -14.03
N THR A 167 17.95 -12.95 -14.41
CA THR A 167 17.51 -12.81 -15.80
C THR A 167 17.49 -11.39 -16.31
N GLU A 168 17.70 -10.41 -15.42
CA GLU A 168 17.66 -8.98 -15.80
C GLU A 168 19.06 -8.43 -16.05
N PRO A 169 19.23 -7.52 -17.03
CA PRO A 169 20.48 -6.79 -17.25
C PRO A 169 20.89 -5.98 -16.01
N PRO A 170 22.20 -5.81 -15.74
CA PRO A 170 22.69 -5.08 -14.55
C PRO A 170 22.14 -3.66 -14.42
N ASP A 171 22.00 -2.94 -15.53
CA ASP A 171 21.46 -1.56 -15.57
C ASP A 171 19.96 -1.51 -15.17
N VAL A 172 19.20 -2.56 -15.47
CA VAL A 172 17.79 -2.71 -15.05
C VAL A 172 17.73 -2.94 -13.53
N VAL A 173 18.59 -3.80 -13.02
CA VAL A 173 18.69 -4.08 -11.59
C VAL A 173 19.07 -2.81 -10.83
N GLU A 174 20.06 -2.06 -11.30
CA GLU A 174 20.49 -0.82 -10.66
C GLU A 174 19.36 0.22 -10.59
N ARG A 175 18.64 0.45 -11.69
CA ARG A 175 17.47 1.36 -11.71
C ARG A 175 16.40 0.92 -10.70
N ARG A 176 16.15 -0.39 -10.56
CA ARG A 176 15.18 -0.92 -9.60
C ARG A 176 15.64 -0.72 -8.16
N LEU A 177 16.93 -0.84 -7.88
CA LEU A 177 17.49 -0.60 -6.54
C LEU A 177 17.43 0.89 -6.16
N ILE A 178 17.67 1.79 -7.12
CA ILE A 178 17.51 3.24 -6.90
C ILE A 178 16.03 3.54 -6.56
N ALA A 179 15.10 3.10 -7.41
CA ALA A 179 13.68 3.29 -7.16
C ALA A 179 13.23 2.71 -5.81
N ALA A 180 13.73 1.53 -5.43
CA ALA A 180 13.40 0.93 -4.15
C ALA A 180 13.91 1.73 -2.94
N ARG A 181 15.04 2.43 -3.04
CA ARG A 181 15.51 3.36 -1.99
C ARG A 181 14.58 4.56 -1.84
N ASP A 182 14.17 5.15 -2.96
CA ASP A 182 13.24 6.28 -2.95
C ASP A 182 11.88 5.88 -2.37
N GLU A 183 11.38 4.69 -2.74
CA GLU A 183 10.15 4.14 -2.18
C GLU A 183 10.28 3.88 -0.67
N LEU A 184 11.42 3.34 -0.19
CA LEU A 184 11.66 3.13 1.25
C LEU A 184 11.77 4.43 2.03
N ALA A 185 12.35 5.48 1.45
CA ALA A 185 12.43 6.80 2.07
C ALA A 185 11.05 7.42 2.31
N ALA A 186 10.06 7.09 1.46
CA ALA A 186 8.68 7.55 1.58
C ALA A 186 7.84 6.76 2.61
N ALA A 187 8.41 5.77 3.30
CA ALA A 187 7.68 4.94 4.27
C ALA A 187 6.99 5.77 5.37
N GLY A 188 7.59 6.91 5.77
CA GLY A 188 7.01 7.82 6.76
C GLY A 188 5.74 8.56 6.32
N GLU A 189 5.36 8.50 5.04
CA GLU A 189 4.12 9.07 4.51
C GLU A 189 2.89 8.17 4.78
N PHE A 190 3.10 6.94 5.27
CA PHE A 190 2.06 5.93 5.44
C PHE A 190 1.58 5.86 6.91
N ASP A 191 0.33 5.44 7.09
CA ASP A 191 -0.31 5.35 8.41
C ASP A 191 0.16 4.13 9.21
N VAL A 192 0.52 3.05 8.50
CA VAL A 192 0.95 1.79 9.11
C VAL A 192 2.16 1.24 8.36
N LEU A 193 3.17 0.80 9.11
CA LEU A 193 4.34 0.10 8.57
C LEU A 193 4.26 -1.37 8.97
N LEU A 194 4.29 -2.28 7.99
CA LEU A 194 4.40 -3.71 8.19
C LEU A 194 5.76 -4.20 7.68
N VAL A 195 6.39 -5.12 8.38
CA VAL A 195 7.67 -5.73 7.96
C VAL A 195 7.40 -7.13 7.45
N ASN A 196 7.76 -7.42 6.19
CA ASN A 196 7.56 -8.73 5.56
C ASN A 196 8.61 -9.75 5.99
N THR A 197 8.55 -10.16 7.25
CA THR A 197 9.34 -11.27 7.80
C THR A 197 8.72 -12.62 7.45
N SER A 198 7.39 -12.68 7.41
CA SER A 198 6.59 -13.87 7.06
C SER A 198 5.30 -13.42 6.38
N VAL A 199 4.96 -14.08 5.28
CA VAL A 199 3.71 -13.80 4.54
C VAL A 199 2.49 -14.01 5.42
N ASP A 200 2.48 -15.10 6.22
CA ASP A 200 1.36 -15.43 7.10
C ASP A 200 1.14 -14.35 8.17
N GLU A 201 2.23 -13.83 8.75
CA GLU A 201 2.16 -12.77 9.75
C GLU A 201 1.62 -11.47 9.15
N VAL A 202 2.14 -11.08 7.99
CA VAL A 202 1.65 -9.91 7.26
C VAL A 202 0.18 -10.06 6.90
N CYS A 203 -0.25 -11.23 6.44
CA CYS A 203 -1.65 -11.50 6.14
C CYS A 203 -2.55 -11.36 7.37
N ARG A 204 -2.16 -11.89 8.53
CA ARG A 204 -2.92 -11.70 9.79
C ARG A 204 -3.06 -10.22 10.15
N GLN A 205 -1.97 -9.48 10.09
CA GLN A 205 -1.98 -8.03 10.37
C GLN A 205 -2.84 -7.26 9.36
N MET A 206 -2.72 -7.56 8.07
CA MET A 206 -3.55 -6.96 7.02
C MET A 206 -5.04 -7.23 7.23
N VAL A 207 -5.42 -8.47 7.54
CA VAL A 207 -6.81 -8.81 7.85
C VAL A 207 -7.35 -7.98 9.02
N THR A 208 -6.58 -7.86 10.10
CA THR A 208 -6.96 -7.05 11.25
C THR A 208 -7.18 -5.58 10.84
N LEU A 209 -6.28 -5.02 10.04
CA LEU A 209 -6.40 -3.63 9.56
C LEU A 209 -7.63 -3.42 8.67
N ILE A 210 -7.86 -4.32 7.70
CA ILE A 210 -8.95 -4.23 6.73
C ILE A 210 -10.32 -4.42 7.41
N VAL A 211 -10.45 -5.42 8.29
CA VAL A 211 -11.74 -5.72 8.94
C VAL A 211 -12.07 -4.72 10.03
N SER A 212 -11.07 -4.22 10.77
CA SER A 212 -11.30 -3.18 11.79
C SER A 212 -11.80 -1.86 11.18
N SER A 213 -11.55 -1.63 9.89
CA SER A 213 -11.99 -0.44 9.15
C SER A 213 -13.47 -0.48 8.77
N VAL A 214 -14.11 -1.65 8.80
CA VAL A 214 -15.49 -1.88 8.31
C VAL A 214 -16.50 -2.08 9.43
N ASN A 215 -16.06 -2.55 10.61
CA ASN A 215 -16.96 -2.94 11.73
C ASN A 215 -17.30 -1.79 12.70
N GLN A 216 -17.25 -0.55 12.26
CA GLN A 216 -17.63 0.63 13.04
C GLN A 216 -18.44 1.63 12.19
#